data_2457da75663389a9032825bcd365382a
#
_entry.id   2457da75663389a9032825bcd365382a
#
_cell.length_a   1.000
_cell.length_b   1.000
_cell.length_c   1.000
_cell.angle_alpha   90.00
_cell.angle_beta   90.00
_cell.angle_gamma   90.00
#
_symmetry.space_group_name_H-M   'P 1'
#
loop_
_entity.id
_entity.type
_entity.pdbx_description
1 polymer ?
#
loop_
_entity_poly.entity_id
_entity_poly.type
_entity_poly.pdbx_seq_one_letter_code
_entity_poly.pdbx_strand_id
1 'polypeptide(L)'
;MKLKKVVSALLVGTMLLSCVACDDKNGDTKTPGNSNNSGTEVSNAGNDGATGDGKLVVWTLAKDLETFANKYMESHPDVDVQTVVIEPADYVTKVQTALNGGQTEPDIIVGEPQMLPDMFEAGYFEDLDQAPYNAQDYADQIVDYAWQVGQNTEGHQMAITYQITPAGIYYRRDIAQKIFGTDDPDEVGKLFADYATVLDTAKKVKEAGPYRLFASDAEINYFSGQSAWVVDGKLNVDQARYDYMDLCVELYQQDLTAYASQWATPWYQAMSGPVPLLTAETQWGTTEMNIWDATSFANATDGMDTVEVMAYGLPAWGVLTMRDNVGDTSGKWGVCSGPSYGFGGGTWIGISSLSERKDTAWDFLKFCTLDEETADWWIEVSQGDTVSLKSALEKHADDANEIYGGEKLYAFWLKQAEGIDYSKVTGYDKAIGDAWGNAISAVKTGEKSKEDAIAGFYDEVAATYPEIEIDR
;
A
#
# COMPACT_ATOMS: atom_id res chain seq x y z
N MET A 1 -8.63 2.21 -52.10
CA MET A 1 -9.03 3.44 -51.38
C MET A 1 -7.97 3.66 -50.30
N LYS A 2 -7.25 4.76 -50.34
CA LYS A 2 -6.02 4.98 -49.55
C LYS A 2 -6.39 5.48 -48.16
N LEU A 3 -5.98 4.76 -47.11
CA LEU A 3 -6.08 5.20 -45.71
C LEU A 3 -4.87 6.10 -45.38
N LYS A 4 -5.14 7.30 -44.91
CA LYS A 4 -4.12 8.28 -44.51
C LYS A 4 -3.62 7.93 -43.11
N LYS A 5 -2.30 7.81 -42.96
CA LYS A 5 -1.60 7.77 -41.67
C LYS A 5 -1.64 9.19 -41.09
N VAL A 6 -2.12 9.30 -39.85
CA VAL A 6 -1.95 10.48 -39.03
C VAL A 6 -0.82 10.21 -38.05
N VAL A 7 0.25 10.99 -38.16
CA VAL A 7 1.38 11.00 -37.25
C VAL A 7 1.08 12.05 -36.19
N SER A 8 0.94 11.66 -34.94
CA SER A 8 0.88 12.58 -33.80
C SER A 8 2.28 12.76 -33.25
N ALA A 9 2.75 13.99 -33.26
CA ALA A 9 4.02 14.40 -32.69
C ALA A 9 3.82 14.74 -31.21
N LEU A 10 4.66 14.18 -30.35
CA LEU A 10 4.80 14.59 -28.94
C LEU A 10 5.41 15.99 -28.88
N LEU A 11 4.73 16.89 -28.19
CA LEU A 11 5.26 18.19 -27.75
C LEU A 11 5.58 18.08 -26.25
N VAL A 12 6.87 18.07 -25.94
CA VAL A 12 7.41 18.30 -24.61
C VAL A 12 7.32 19.79 -24.31
N GLY A 13 6.47 20.17 -23.36
CA GLY A 13 6.31 21.55 -22.92
C GLY A 13 7.02 21.79 -21.59
N THR A 14 8.19 22.40 -21.65
CA THR A 14 8.89 23.03 -20.53
C THR A 14 8.11 24.28 -20.07
N MET A 15 7.60 24.31 -18.85
CA MET A 15 7.09 25.54 -18.23
C MET A 15 8.20 26.30 -17.50
N LEU A 16 8.54 27.45 -18.07
CA LEU A 16 9.34 28.49 -17.41
C LEU A 16 8.43 29.38 -16.56
N LEU A 17 8.88 29.61 -15.31
CA LEU A 17 8.31 30.62 -14.42
C LEU A 17 8.44 32.03 -15.02
N SER A 18 7.38 32.80 -14.96
CA SER A 18 7.46 34.25 -14.99
C SER A 18 6.57 34.86 -13.91
N CYS A 19 7.22 35.48 -12.92
CA CYS A 19 6.64 36.39 -11.96
C CYS A 19 6.26 37.70 -12.64
N VAL A 20 5.04 38.18 -12.46
CA VAL A 20 4.71 39.62 -12.58
C VAL A 20 3.77 39.99 -11.44
N ALA A 21 4.15 41.05 -10.73
CA ALA A 21 3.45 41.67 -9.62
C ALA A 21 2.61 42.86 -10.08
N CYS A 22 1.68 43.29 -9.18
CA CYS A 22 0.95 44.57 -9.11
C CYS A 22 -0.32 44.69 -9.98
N ASP A 23 -1.44 45.30 -9.58
CA ASP A 23 -1.83 46.23 -8.51
C ASP A 23 -3.37 46.42 -8.51
N ASP A 24 -3.94 46.69 -7.36
CA ASP A 24 -5.20 47.37 -6.97
C ASP A 24 -6.38 47.69 -7.92
N LYS A 25 -7.61 47.35 -7.54
CA LYS A 25 -8.70 48.16 -6.99
C LYS A 25 -10.13 47.65 -7.21
N ASN A 26 -10.83 47.54 -6.04
CA ASN A 26 -12.27 47.80 -5.75
C ASN A 26 -13.41 47.40 -6.71
N GLY A 27 -14.40 46.71 -6.10
CA GLY A 27 -15.80 46.75 -6.55
C GLY A 27 -16.68 45.65 -5.94
N ASP A 28 -17.47 46.02 -4.92
CA ASP A 28 -18.53 45.22 -4.26
C ASP A 28 -19.52 44.57 -5.22
N THR A 29 -19.92 43.33 -4.94
CA THR A 29 -21.36 42.91 -4.84
C THR A 29 -21.52 41.54 -4.23
N LYS A 30 -22.47 41.40 -3.32
CA LYS A 30 -22.89 40.19 -2.54
C LYS A 30 -23.70 39.21 -3.40
N THR A 31 -23.64 37.92 -3.23
CA THR A 31 -24.30 36.93 -2.35
C THR A 31 -24.37 35.53 -3.03
N PRO A 32 -24.80 34.45 -2.42
CA PRO A 32 -23.95 33.43 -1.82
C PRO A 32 -24.09 32.07 -2.53
N GLY A 33 -23.05 31.27 -2.46
CA GLY A 33 -23.09 29.90 -2.93
C GLY A 33 -22.15 29.04 -2.10
N ASN A 34 -22.73 28.09 -1.43
CA ASN A 34 -22.14 27.10 -0.57
C ASN A 34 -21.23 26.15 -1.39
N SER A 35 -19.97 26.02 -1.03
CA SER A 35 -19.18 24.83 -1.34
C SER A 35 -18.01 24.72 -0.35
N ASN A 36 -18.07 23.71 0.47
CA ASN A 36 -16.99 23.27 1.35
C ASN A 36 -15.83 22.80 0.48
N ASN A 37 -14.75 23.55 0.50
CA ASN A 37 -13.44 23.09 0.07
C ASN A 37 -12.46 23.52 1.17
N SER A 38 -12.18 22.64 2.10
CA SER A 38 -11.17 22.83 3.13
C SER A 38 -9.79 22.48 2.57
N GLY A 39 -9.23 23.42 1.84
CA GLY A 39 -7.79 23.46 1.61
C GLY A 39 -7.15 24.00 2.89
N THR A 40 -6.37 23.20 3.57
CA THR A 40 -5.58 23.63 4.72
C THR A 40 -4.43 24.48 4.20
N GLU A 41 -4.50 25.79 4.43
CA GLU A 41 -3.38 26.70 4.20
C GLU A 41 -2.25 26.35 5.17
N VAL A 42 -1.07 26.07 4.63
CA VAL A 42 0.17 26.02 5.38
C VAL A 42 0.50 27.46 5.81
N SER A 43 0.23 27.79 7.05
CA SER A 43 0.71 29.03 7.65
C SER A 43 2.23 28.91 7.88
N ASN A 44 3.01 29.75 7.18
CA ASN A 44 4.40 30.01 7.52
C ASN A 44 4.48 30.60 8.93
N ALA A 45 4.76 29.77 9.92
CA ALA A 45 5.14 30.23 11.24
C ALA A 45 6.65 30.51 11.25
N GLY A 46 6.99 31.73 11.53
CA GLY A 46 8.36 32.19 11.67
C GLY A 46 9.06 31.53 12.86
N ASN A 47 10.35 31.36 12.67
CA ASN A 47 11.34 30.88 13.60
C ASN A 47 11.34 31.71 14.90
N ASP A 48 10.77 31.20 15.96
CA ASP A 48 11.02 31.66 17.32
C ASP A 48 11.40 30.44 18.17
N GLY A 49 12.68 30.40 18.54
CA GLY A 49 13.24 29.39 19.44
C GLY A 49 12.54 29.42 20.80
N ALA A 50 11.64 28.47 21.01
CA ALA A 50 11.01 28.21 22.30
C ALA A 50 11.26 26.75 22.71
N THR A 51 11.95 26.63 23.79
CA THR A 51 12.14 25.39 24.56
C THR A 51 10.80 24.91 25.13
N GLY A 52 10.41 23.66 24.76
CA GLY A 52 9.52 22.82 25.53
C GLY A 52 8.09 23.34 25.79
N ASP A 53 7.27 23.41 24.75
CA ASP A 53 5.84 23.78 24.86
C ASP A 53 4.88 22.57 24.92
N GLY A 54 5.39 21.36 25.14
CA GLY A 54 4.56 20.15 25.20
C GLY A 54 4.06 19.65 23.84
N LYS A 55 4.53 20.22 22.71
CA LYS A 55 4.12 19.84 21.37
C LYS A 55 4.98 18.69 20.83
N LEU A 56 4.36 17.70 20.18
CA LEU A 56 5.02 16.63 19.43
C LEU A 56 4.51 16.66 18.01
N VAL A 57 5.39 16.76 17.01
CA VAL A 57 5.02 16.82 15.59
C VAL A 57 5.28 15.47 14.91
N VAL A 58 4.24 14.87 14.37
CA VAL A 58 4.26 13.56 13.70
C VAL A 58 3.96 13.73 12.22
N TRP A 59 4.90 13.41 11.35
CA TRP A 59 4.62 13.29 9.92
C TRP A 59 4.34 11.85 9.55
N THR A 60 3.21 11.62 8.89
CA THR A 60 2.72 10.28 8.57
C THR A 60 2.15 10.19 7.15
N LEU A 61 2.13 8.96 6.62
CA LEU A 61 1.45 8.58 5.37
C LEU A 61 -0.01 8.15 5.62
N ALA A 62 -0.28 7.60 6.82
CA ALA A 62 -1.54 7.00 7.18
C ALA A 62 -2.27 7.83 8.25
N LYS A 63 -3.59 7.87 8.16
CA LYS A 63 -4.46 8.56 9.13
C LYS A 63 -4.54 7.83 10.49
N ASP A 64 -4.11 6.59 10.55
CA ASP A 64 -4.17 5.80 11.77
C ASP A 64 -3.41 6.46 12.92
N LEU A 65 -2.28 7.11 12.63
CA LEU A 65 -1.52 7.85 13.64
C LEU A 65 -2.26 9.08 14.21
N GLU A 66 -3.23 9.65 13.51
CA GLU A 66 -4.13 10.66 14.09
C GLU A 66 -5.01 10.03 15.19
N THR A 67 -5.45 8.78 14.97
CA THR A 67 -6.26 8.04 15.93
C THR A 67 -5.44 7.66 17.17
N PHE A 68 -4.20 7.17 16.96
CA PHE A 68 -3.25 6.92 18.08
C PHE A 68 -2.89 8.20 18.84
N ALA A 69 -2.63 9.31 18.13
CA ALA A 69 -2.32 10.60 18.75
C ALA A 69 -3.46 11.08 19.65
N ASN A 70 -4.70 11.00 19.18
CA ASN A 70 -5.87 11.36 19.97
C ASN A 70 -5.99 10.47 21.22
N LYS A 71 -5.75 9.18 21.08
CA LYS A 71 -5.78 8.22 22.20
C LYS A 71 -4.66 8.49 23.21
N TYR A 72 -3.45 8.78 22.73
CA TYR A 72 -2.31 9.13 23.58
C TYR A 72 -2.58 10.37 24.43
N MET A 73 -3.13 11.43 23.85
CA MET A 73 -3.47 12.68 24.55
C MET A 73 -4.52 12.50 25.64
N GLU A 74 -5.37 11.46 25.59
CA GLU A 74 -6.31 11.15 26.69
C GLU A 74 -5.59 10.84 28.00
N SER A 75 -4.45 10.13 27.93
CA SER A 75 -3.61 9.76 29.09
C SER A 75 -2.45 10.74 29.35
N HIS A 76 -2.11 11.57 28.37
CA HIS A 76 -1.00 12.53 28.40
C HIS A 76 -1.51 13.96 28.08
N PRO A 77 -2.35 14.55 28.93
CA PRO A 77 -3.01 15.83 28.63
C PRO A 77 -2.06 17.03 28.55
N ASP A 78 -0.81 16.86 29.00
CA ASP A 78 0.24 17.89 28.95
C ASP A 78 1.04 17.84 27.62
N VAL A 79 0.75 16.88 26.73
CA VAL A 79 1.38 16.72 25.42
C VAL A 79 0.37 17.02 24.32
N ASP A 80 0.70 17.97 23.42
CA ASP A 80 -0.07 18.28 22.21
C ASP A 80 0.56 17.56 21.01
N VAL A 81 -0.03 16.44 20.58
CA VAL A 81 0.44 15.68 19.41
C VAL A 81 -0.21 16.21 18.14
N GLN A 82 0.60 16.78 17.26
CA GLN A 82 0.16 17.32 15.98
C GLN A 82 0.57 16.39 14.84
N THR A 83 -0.40 15.77 14.21
CA THR A 83 -0.20 14.88 13.06
C THR A 83 -0.33 15.66 11.73
N VAL A 84 0.58 15.39 10.81
CA VAL A 84 0.56 15.92 9.45
C VAL A 84 0.55 14.74 8.49
N VAL A 85 -0.60 14.46 7.88
CA VAL A 85 -0.72 13.43 6.85
C VAL A 85 -0.22 13.98 5.52
N ILE A 86 0.75 13.32 4.93
CA ILE A 86 1.39 13.71 3.67
C ILE A 86 1.15 12.62 2.64
N GLU A 87 0.75 13.00 1.43
CA GLU A 87 0.56 12.06 0.33
C GLU A 87 1.84 11.26 0.05
N PRO A 88 1.77 9.95 -0.19
CA PRO A 88 2.93 9.08 -0.36
C PRO A 88 3.91 9.56 -1.44
N ALA A 89 3.40 10.12 -2.53
CA ALA A 89 4.23 10.64 -3.64
C ALA A 89 5.16 11.81 -3.22
N ASP A 90 4.75 12.59 -2.22
CA ASP A 90 5.50 13.77 -1.76
C ASP A 90 6.30 13.51 -0.48
N TYR A 91 6.00 12.42 0.23
CA TYR A 91 6.43 12.20 1.61
C TYR A 91 7.95 12.23 1.76
N VAL A 92 8.65 11.33 1.07
CA VAL A 92 10.11 11.21 1.17
C VAL A 92 10.80 12.53 0.83
N THR A 93 10.35 13.21 -0.24
CA THR A 93 10.91 14.51 -0.65
C THR A 93 10.73 15.59 0.42
N LYS A 94 9.58 15.62 1.09
CA LYS A 94 9.32 16.59 2.18
C LYS A 94 10.19 16.29 3.39
N VAL A 95 10.30 15.02 3.82
CA VAL A 95 11.19 14.62 4.92
C VAL A 95 12.64 14.99 4.60
N GLN A 96 13.14 14.64 3.42
CA GLN A 96 14.48 15.00 2.97
C GLN A 96 14.71 16.52 3.00
N THR A 97 13.76 17.29 2.51
CA THR A 97 13.88 18.76 2.47
C THR A 97 13.96 19.34 3.87
N ALA A 98 13.13 18.88 4.79
CA ALA A 98 13.09 19.36 6.17
C ALA A 98 14.39 19.02 6.91
N LEU A 99 14.78 17.74 6.92
CA LEU A 99 15.92 17.29 7.71
C LEU A 99 17.27 17.72 7.11
N ASN A 100 17.43 17.70 5.79
CA ASN A 100 18.63 18.27 5.14
C ASN A 100 18.72 19.79 5.31
N GLY A 101 17.57 20.47 5.51
CA GLY A 101 17.51 21.88 5.87
C GLY A 101 17.82 22.17 7.34
N GLY A 102 18.06 21.14 8.17
CA GLY A 102 18.36 21.27 9.59
C GLY A 102 17.14 21.62 10.45
N GLN A 103 15.93 21.32 9.99
CA GLN A 103 14.71 21.49 10.79
C GLN A 103 14.65 20.44 11.88
N THR A 104 14.24 20.85 13.09
CA THR A 104 14.09 19.96 14.26
C THR A 104 12.69 19.33 14.34
N GLU A 105 11.77 19.75 13.49
CA GLU A 105 10.48 19.12 13.22
C GLU A 105 10.48 18.51 11.80
N PRO A 106 9.84 17.35 11.61
CA PRO A 106 9.04 16.58 12.57
C PRO A 106 9.86 15.87 13.65
N ASP A 107 9.21 15.52 14.77
CA ASP A 107 9.81 14.72 15.86
C ASP A 107 9.70 13.22 15.56
N ILE A 108 8.57 12.81 15.00
CA ILE A 108 8.28 11.46 14.54
C ILE A 108 8.15 11.47 13.02
N ILE A 109 8.84 10.54 12.38
CA ILE A 109 8.69 10.21 10.96
C ILE A 109 8.35 8.74 10.81
N VAL A 110 7.68 8.41 9.72
CA VAL A 110 7.31 7.04 9.40
C VAL A 110 7.93 6.59 8.09
N GLY A 111 7.87 5.31 7.81
CA GLY A 111 8.23 4.77 6.50
C GLY A 111 7.52 3.47 6.23
N GLU A 112 7.33 3.18 4.96
CA GLU A 112 6.96 1.85 4.47
C GLU A 112 8.24 1.07 4.11
N PRO A 113 8.19 -0.27 4.06
CA PRO A 113 9.38 -1.10 3.85
C PRO A 113 10.27 -0.68 2.68
N GLN A 114 9.66 -0.24 1.58
CA GLN A 114 10.39 0.19 0.37
C GLN A 114 11.02 1.58 0.48
N MET A 115 10.71 2.37 1.51
CA MET A 115 11.25 3.73 1.73
C MET A 115 12.35 3.72 2.80
N LEU A 116 12.25 2.81 3.77
CA LEU A 116 13.07 2.80 4.97
C LEU A 116 14.57 2.64 4.70
N PRO A 117 15.05 1.75 3.82
CA PRO A 117 16.47 1.57 3.60
C PRO A 117 17.17 2.88 3.23
N ASP A 118 16.64 3.63 2.26
CA ASP A 118 17.22 4.90 1.81
C ASP A 118 17.14 5.97 2.92
N MET A 119 16.06 5.99 3.69
CA MET A 119 15.89 6.94 4.78
C MET A 119 16.80 6.63 5.97
N PHE A 120 17.09 5.36 6.25
CA PHE A 120 18.07 4.94 7.27
C PHE A 120 19.49 5.31 6.85
N GLU A 121 19.86 5.03 5.59
CA GLU A 121 21.17 5.39 5.07
C GLU A 121 21.40 6.92 5.06
N ALA A 122 20.34 7.68 4.79
CA ALA A 122 20.40 9.14 4.86
C ALA A 122 20.54 9.70 6.28
N GLY A 123 20.41 8.85 7.33
CA GLY A 123 20.57 9.24 8.73
C GLY A 123 19.40 10.07 9.28
N TYR A 124 18.20 9.88 8.75
CA TYR A 124 17.01 10.62 9.20
C TYR A 124 16.44 10.11 10.51
N PHE A 125 16.74 8.87 10.89
CA PHE A 125 16.23 8.22 12.08
C PHE A 125 17.27 8.15 13.19
N GLU A 126 16.80 8.20 14.43
CA GLU A 126 17.59 7.93 15.63
C GLU A 126 17.85 6.42 15.75
N ASP A 127 19.03 6.04 16.25
CA ASP A 127 19.36 4.66 16.58
C ASP A 127 18.67 4.27 17.91
N LEU A 128 17.61 3.48 17.82
CA LEU A 128 16.82 3.07 18.96
C LEU A 128 17.48 1.98 19.83
N ASP A 129 18.59 1.39 19.39
CA ASP A 129 19.36 0.44 20.21
C ASP A 129 20.20 1.15 21.27
N GLN A 130 20.46 2.43 21.07
CA GLN A 130 21.23 3.23 22.03
C GLN A 130 20.38 3.61 23.27
N ALA A 131 21.07 3.85 24.39
CA ALA A 131 20.39 4.42 25.56
C ALA A 131 19.92 5.85 25.23
N PRO A 132 18.72 6.27 25.68
CA PRO A 132 17.87 5.63 26.68
C PRO A 132 16.87 4.61 26.12
N TYR A 133 16.82 4.38 24.80
CA TYR A 133 15.74 3.61 24.15
C TYR A 133 15.87 2.10 24.41
N ASN A 134 17.06 1.51 24.17
CA ASN A 134 17.36 0.08 24.35
C ASN A 134 16.30 -0.83 23.67
N ALA A 135 15.99 -0.54 22.40
CA ALA A 135 14.89 -1.20 21.68
C ALA A 135 15.03 -2.73 21.61
N GLN A 136 16.24 -3.26 21.62
CA GLN A 136 16.49 -4.71 21.59
C GLN A 136 15.84 -5.47 22.77
N ASP A 137 15.54 -4.80 23.89
CA ASP A 137 14.83 -5.42 25.01
C ASP A 137 13.38 -5.82 24.64
N TYR A 138 12.87 -5.32 23.52
CA TYR A 138 11.51 -5.56 23.04
C TYR A 138 11.46 -6.49 21.80
N ALA A 139 12.59 -6.88 21.24
CA ALA A 139 12.66 -7.62 19.98
C ALA A 139 11.81 -8.90 19.98
N ASP A 140 11.84 -9.67 21.07
CA ASP A 140 11.10 -10.93 21.19
C ASP A 140 9.57 -10.74 21.26
N GLN A 141 9.09 -9.53 21.54
CA GLN A 141 7.66 -9.21 21.66
C GLN A 141 7.01 -8.92 20.32
N ILE A 142 7.79 -8.51 19.32
CA ILE A 142 7.31 -8.13 17.99
C ILE A 142 7.45 -9.32 17.04
N VAL A 143 6.53 -9.45 16.08
CA VAL A 143 6.60 -10.44 15.00
C VAL A 143 7.90 -10.26 14.22
N ASP A 144 8.63 -11.35 13.99
CA ASP A 144 10.04 -11.34 13.58
C ASP A 144 10.32 -10.52 12.32
N TYR A 145 9.57 -10.72 11.22
CA TYR A 145 9.80 -9.95 10.01
C TYR A 145 9.51 -8.45 10.21
N ALA A 146 8.49 -8.12 11.00
CA ALA A 146 8.10 -6.75 11.27
C ALA A 146 9.17 -6.00 12.09
N TRP A 147 9.87 -6.73 12.97
CA TRP A 147 11.06 -6.23 13.65
C TRP A 147 12.20 -5.97 12.68
N GLN A 148 12.51 -6.96 11.82
CA GLN A 148 13.62 -6.88 10.85
C GLN A 148 13.47 -5.71 9.86
N VAL A 149 12.25 -5.40 9.42
CA VAL A 149 11.98 -4.26 8.53
C VAL A 149 12.45 -2.93 9.14
N GLY A 150 12.35 -2.78 10.44
CA GLY A 150 12.79 -1.57 11.15
C GLY A 150 14.30 -1.45 11.36
N GLN A 151 15.10 -2.42 10.91
CA GLN A 151 16.55 -2.43 11.07
C GLN A 151 17.27 -1.83 9.86
N ASN A 152 18.36 -1.12 10.12
CA ASN A 152 19.28 -0.70 9.08
C ASN A 152 20.20 -1.86 8.64
N THR A 153 21.08 -1.61 7.66
CA THR A 153 22.00 -2.62 7.12
C THR A 153 23.06 -3.11 8.12
N GLU A 154 23.25 -2.42 9.24
CA GLU A 154 24.15 -2.81 10.33
C GLU A 154 23.43 -3.61 11.42
N GLY A 155 22.09 -3.76 11.30
CA GLY A 155 21.23 -4.49 12.24
C GLY A 155 20.75 -3.66 13.42
N HIS A 156 20.95 -2.34 13.40
CA HIS A 156 20.43 -1.44 14.42
C HIS A 156 18.95 -1.13 14.20
N GLN A 157 18.16 -1.14 15.27
CA GLN A 157 16.73 -0.80 15.21
C GLN A 157 16.55 0.70 15.05
N MET A 158 15.94 1.12 13.96
CA MET A 158 15.71 2.53 13.61
C MET A 158 14.25 2.92 13.70
N ALA A 159 13.34 1.94 13.54
CA ALA A 159 11.89 2.16 13.58
C ALA A 159 11.16 0.90 14.05
N ILE A 160 9.98 1.05 14.66
CA ILE A 160 9.12 -0.06 15.10
C ILE A 160 7.73 0.16 14.53
N THR A 161 7.06 -0.91 14.12
CA THR A 161 5.68 -0.82 13.59
C THR A 161 4.66 -1.22 14.64
N TYR A 162 3.46 -0.64 14.55
CA TYR A 162 2.32 -1.08 15.37
C TYR A 162 1.58 -2.28 14.77
N GLN A 163 1.77 -2.59 13.47
CA GLN A 163 1.01 -3.60 12.74
C GLN A 163 1.89 -4.57 11.98
N ILE A 164 1.37 -5.76 11.71
CA ILE A 164 1.91 -6.66 10.68
C ILE A 164 1.07 -6.54 9.41
N THR A 165 1.69 -6.79 8.25
CA THR A 165 1.01 -6.61 6.96
C THR A 165 1.19 -7.79 6.00
N PRO A 166 1.05 -9.06 6.49
CA PRO A 166 1.08 -10.21 5.60
C PRO A 166 -0.07 -10.14 4.59
N ALA A 167 0.16 -10.62 3.37
CA ALA A 167 -0.85 -10.63 2.32
C ALA A 167 -1.71 -11.90 2.36
N GLY A 168 -2.97 -11.74 1.94
CA GLY A 168 -3.94 -12.81 1.78
C GLY A 168 -4.87 -12.56 0.59
N ILE A 169 -5.65 -13.57 0.23
CA ILE A 169 -6.69 -13.47 -0.77
C ILE A 169 -8.04 -13.36 -0.05
N TYR A 170 -8.65 -12.18 -0.14
CA TYR A 170 -10.01 -11.93 0.32
C TYR A 170 -10.99 -12.40 -0.76
N TYR A 171 -11.90 -13.31 -0.43
CA TYR A 171 -12.78 -13.91 -1.43
C TYR A 171 -14.25 -13.92 -1.00
N ARG A 172 -15.14 -13.90 -1.97
CA ARG A 172 -16.59 -14.06 -1.80
C ARG A 172 -16.95 -15.52 -1.61
N ARG A 173 -17.32 -15.90 -0.37
CA ARG A 173 -17.73 -17.26 0.01
C ARG A 173 -18.90 -17.76 -0.81
N ASP A 174 -19.90 -16.92 -1.05
CA ASP A 174 -21.10 -17.28 -1.82
C ASP A 174 -20.78 -17.56 -3.29
N ILE A 175 -19.86 -16.83 -3.90
CA ILE A 175 -19.39 -17.09 -5.27
C ILE A 175 -18.55 -18.37 -5.30
N ALA A 176 -17.62 -18.55 -4.36
CA ALA A 176 -16.79 -19.75 -4.26
C ALA A 176 -17.66 -21.02 -4.08
N GLN A 177 -18.63 -20.98 -3.15
CA GLN A 177 -19.58 -22.08 -2.94
C GLN A 177 -20.38 -22.38 -4.20
N LYS A 178 -20.83 -21.36 -4.93
CA LYS A 178 -21.62 -21.51 -6.16
C LYS A 178 -20.83 -22.15 -7.30
N ILE A 179 -19.56 -21.74 -7.50
CA ILE A 179 -18.76 -22.15 -8.66
C ILE A 179 -17.96 -23.42 -8.37
N PHE A 180 -17.38 -23.54 -7.17
CA PHE A 180 -16.45 -24.61 -6.80
C PHE A 180 -17.02 -25.61 -5.79
N GLY A 181 -18.20 -25.31 -5.21
CA GLY A 181 -18.86 -26.20 -4.25
C GLY A 181 -18.27 -26.16 -2.84
N THR A 182 -17.44 -25.18 -2.55
CA THR A 182 -16.83 -24.96 -1.24
C THR A 182 -16.70 -23.46 -0.95
N ASP A 183 -16.77 -23.10 0.32
CA ASP A 183 -16.49 -21.77 0.85
C ASP A 183 -15.47 -21.83 2.00
N ASP A 184 -14.90 -23.01 2.23
CA ASP A 184 -13.88 -23.28 3.24
C ASP A 184 -12.55 -22.59 2.83
N PRO A 185 -11.90 -21.79 3.72
CA PRO A 185 -10.70 -21.04 3.38
C PRO A 185 -9.52 -21.93 2.93
N ASP A 186 -9.32 -23.10 3.54
CA ASP A 186 -8.23 -24.00 3.18
C ASP A 186 -8.46 -24.65 1.81
N GLU A 187 -9.72 -24.94 1.46
CA GLU A 187 -10.06 -25.49 0.14
C GLU A 187 -10.02 -24.40 -0.95
N VAL A 188 -10.52 -23.19 -0.64
CA VAL A 188 -10.45 -22.04 -1.56
C VAL A 188 -9.00 -21.60 -1.78
N GLY A 189 -8.14 -21.63 -0.77
CA GLY A 189 -6.72 -21.34 -0.90
C GLY A 189 -6.00 -22.22 -1.93
N LYS A 190 -6.46 -23.47 -2.15
CA LYS A 190 -5.91 -24.35 -3.21
C LYS A 190 -6.17 -23.82 -4.63
N LEU A 191 -7.18 -22.95 -4.81
CA LEU A 191 -7.48 -22.29 -6.09
C LEU A 191 -6.46 -21.19 -6.42
N PHE A 192 -5.63 -20.81 -5.46
CA PHE A 192 -4.60 -19.78 -5.55
C PHE A 192 -3.20 -20.32 -5.26
N ALA A 193 -2.98 -21.63 -5.28
CA ALA A 193 -1.73 -22.27 -4.83
C ALA A 193 -0.50 -21.88 -5.67
N ASP A 194 -0.69 -21.55 -6.94
CA ASP A 194 0.34 -21.06 -7.86
C ASP A 194 -0.30 -20.26 -9.01
N TYR A 195 0.52 -19.60 -9.83
CA TYR A 195 0.01 -18.73 -10.91
C TYR A 195 -0.74 -19.49 -12.01
N ALA A 196 -0.35 -20.73 -12.31
CA ALA A 196 -1.05 -21.57 -13.28
C ALA A 196 -2.45 -21.93 -12.76
N THR A 197 -2.55 -22.28 -11.49
CA THR A 197 -3.84 -22.57 -10.82
C THR A 197 -4.71 -21.31 -10.74
N VAL A 198 -4.14 -20.14 -10.47
CA VAL A 198 -4.86 -18.85 -10.50
C VAL A 198 -5.45 -18.60 -11.89
N LEU A 199 -4.68 -18.80 -12.95
CA LEU A 199 -5.15 -18.62 -14.32
C LEU A 199 -6.30 -19.56 -14.67
N ASP A 200 -6.18 -20.84 -14.32
CA ASP A 200 -7.24 -21.84 -14.53
C ASP A 200 -8.50 -21.52 -13.73
N THR A 201 -8.33 -21.02 -12.50
CA THR A 201 -9.43 -20.56 -11.66
C THR A 201 -10.14 -19.37 -12.30
N ALA A 202 -9.40 -18.38 -12.81
CA ALA A 202 -9.97 -17.22 -13.49
C ALA A 202 -10.79 -17.60 -14.73
N LYS A 203 -10.32 -18.57 -15.52
CA LYS A 203 -11.07 -19.11 -16.67
C LYS A 203 -12.39 -19.76 -16.23
N LYS A 204 -12.35 -20.61 -15.19
CA LYS A 204 -13.56 -21.27 -14.65
C LYS A 204 -14.57 -20.26 -14.09
N VAL A 205 -14.09 -19.23 -13.41
CA VAL A 205 -14.97 -18.16 -12.88
C VAL A 205 -15.66 -17.41 -14.02
N LYS A 206 -14.93 -17.05 -15.09
CA LYS A 206 -15.52 -16.42 -16.28
C LYS A 206 -16.55 -17.32 -16.97
N GLU A 207 -16.24 -18.61 -17.13
CA GLU A 207 -17.14 -19.60 -17.76
C GLU A 207 -18.43 -19.84 -16.94
N ALA A 208 -18.40 -19.63 -15.64
CA ALA A 208 -19.56 -19.83 -14.75
C ALA A 208 -20.66 -18.76 -14.88
N GLY A 209 -20.39 -17.64 -15.57
CA GLY A 209 -21.40 -16.60 -15.80
C GLY A 209 -20.81 -15.17 -15.68
N PRO A 210 -21.60 -14.22 -15.18
CA PRO A 210 -21.20 -12.82 -15.07
C PRO A 210 -20.27 -12.63 -13.85
N TYR A 211 -19.16 -13.35 -13.83
CA TYR A 211 -18.17 -13.30 -12.77
C TYR A 211 -16.78 -13.04 -13.33
N ARG A 212 -15.94 -12.38 -12.52
CA ARG A 212 -14.49 -12.28 -12.74
C ARG A 212 -13.76 -12.68 -11.46
N LEU A 213 -12.61 -13.33 -11.62
CA LEU A 213 -11.81 -13.73 -10.45
C LEU A 213 -11.36 -12.50 -9.69
N PHE A 214 -10.76 -11.54 -10.40
CA PHE A 214 -10.19 -10.32 -9.84
C PHE A 214 -10.79 -9.05 -10.44
N ALA A 215 -10.70 -7.95 -9.69
CA ALA A 215 -11.04 -6.62 -10.16
C ALA A 215 -10.07 -6.16 -11.26
N SER A 216 -8.77 -6.37 -11.04
CA SER A 216 -7.68 -6.05 -11.98
C SER A 216 -6.65 -7.18 -12.07
N ASP A 217 -5.73 -7.08 -13.02
CA ASP A 217 -4.61 -8.00 -13.18
C ASP A 217 -3.50 -7.80 -12.11
N ALA A 218 -3.56 -6.71 -11.35
CA ALA A 218 -2.60 -6.36 -10.30
C ALA A 218 -2.96 -6.90 -8.90
N GLU A 219 -4.09 -7.60 -8.74
CA GLU A 219 -4.59 -8.00 -7.41
C GLU A 219 -3.63 -8.90 -6.63
N ILE A 220 -2.78 -9.66 -7.28
CA ILE A 220 -1.84 -10.56 -6.62
C ILE A 220 -0.38 -10.08 -6.68
N ASN A 221 -0.15 -8.79 -6.86
CA ASN A 221 1.20 -8.21 -6.92
C ASN A 221 2.01 -8.43 -5.62
N TYR A 222 1.35 -8.46 -4.46
CA TYR A 222 1.99 -8.72 -3.17
C TYR A 222 2.63 -10.12 -3.05
N PHE A 223 2.30 -11.03 -3.96
CA PHE A 223 2.82 -12.40 -4.00
C PHE A 223 3.87 -12.61 -5.10
N SER A 224 4.26 -11.57 -5.84
CA SER A 224 5.13 -11.68 -7.01
C SER A 224 6.63 -11.79 -6.69
N GLY A 225 7.04 -11.45 -5.47
CA GLY A 225 8.45 -11.46 -5.06
C GLY A 225 8.80 -12.72 -4.27
N GLN A 226 9.51 -13.67 -4.90
CA GLN A 226 9.95 -14.91 -4.26
C GLN A 226 11.41 -14.84 -3.77
N SER A 227 12.21 -13.92 -4.29
CA SER A 227 13.63 -13.75 -4.00
C SER A 227 14.03 -12.27 -4.05
N ALA A 228 15.22 -11.94 -3.53
CA ALA A 228 15.79 -10.59 -3.68
C ALA A 228 16.00 -10.24 -5.16
N TRP A 229 15.81 -8.98 -5.53
CA TRP A 229 16.13 -8.47 -6.86
C TRP A 229 17.63 -8.45 -7.15
N VAL A 230 18.43 -8.27 -6.10
CA VAL A 230 19.89 -8.25 -6.23
C VAL A 230 20.48 -9.29 -5.26
N VAL A 231 21.26 -10.22 -5.79
CA VAL A 231 21.95 -11.26 -5.02
C VAL A 231 23.42 -11.23 -5.39
N ASP A 232 24.29 -11.09 -4.42
CA ASP A 232 25.75 -11.02 -4.61
C ASP A 232 26.19 -9.97 -5.67
N GLY A 233 25.49 -8.82 -5.71
CA GLY A 233 25.78 -7.74 -6.66
C GLY A 233 25.25 -7.99 -8.08
N LYS A 234 24.44 -9.02 -8.29
CA LYS A 234 23.86 -9.38 -9.58
C LYS A 234 22.36 -9.22 -9.57
N LEU A 235 21.80 -8.73 -10.69
CA LEU A 235 20.36 -8.71 -10.90
C LEU A 235 19.82 -10.14 -10.99
N ASN A 236 18.82 -10.43 -10.17
CA ASN A 236 18.18 -11.74 -10.08
C ASN A 236 16.70 -11.64 -10.47
N VAL A 237 16.39 -11.99 -11.71
CA VAL A 237 15.00 -12.14 -12.17
C VAL A 237 14.65 -13.62 -12.12
N ASP A 238 14.03 -14.05 -11.01
CA ASP A 238 13.65 -15.45 -10.84
C ASP A 238 12.48 -15.87 -11.76
N GLN A 239 12.26 -17.17 -11.89
CA GLN A 239 11.20 -17.70 -12.74
C GLN A 239 9.80 -17.27 -12.29
N ALA A 240 9.58 -17.09 -10.96
CA ALA A 240 8.28 -16.67 -10.45
C ALA A 240 7.88 -15.27 -10.94
N ARG A 241 8.86 -14.37 -11.19
CA ARG A 241 8.59 -13.05 -11.77
C ARG A 241 8.17 -13.13 -13.24
N TYR A 242 8.78 -14.02 -14.01
CA TYR A 242 8.33 -14.27 -15.38
C TYR A 242 6.94 -14.92 -15.43
N ASP A 243 6.68 -15.88 -14.55
CA ASP A 243 5.38 -16.55 -14.46
C ASP A 243 4.28 -15.56 -14.02
N TYR A 244 4.61 -14.62 -13.14
CA TYR A 244 3.71 -13.53 -12.74
C TYR A 244 3.43 -12.57 -13.91
N MET A 245 4.46 -12.19 -14.69
CA MET A 245 4.28 -11.39 -15.92
C MET A 245 3.33 -12.11 -16.89
N ASP A 246 3.55 -13.40 -17.13
CA ASP A 246 2.70 -14.20 -18.02
C ASP A 246 1.25 -14.25 -17.51
N LEU A 247 1.05 -14.42 -16.20
CA LEU A 247 -0.28 -14.38 -15.61
C LEU A 247 -0.97 -13.03 -15.82
N CYS A 248 -0.30 -11.90 -15.55
CA CYS A 248 -0.87 -10.56 -15.76
C CYS A 248 -1.28 -10.35 -17.23
N VAL A 249 -0.44 -10.80 -18.17
CA VAL A 249 -0.72 -10.72 -19.62
C VAL A 249 -1.96 -11.55 -19.98
N GLU A 250 -2.02 -12.80 -19.53
CA GLU A 250 -3.14 -13.70 -19.79
C GLU A 250 -4.45 -13.20 -19.15
N LEU A 251 -4.41 -12.73 -17.90
CA LEU A 251 -5.57 -12.15 -17.21
C LEU A 251 -6.14 -10.96 -18.01
N TYR A 252 -5.26 -10.10 -18.49
CA TYR A 252 -5.64 -8.92 -19.25
C TYR A 252 -6.13 -9.26 -20.64
N GLN A 253 -5.37 -10.04 -21.43
CA GLN A 253 -5.67 -10.30 -22.84
C GLN A 253 -6.84 -11.25 -23.07
N GLN A 254 -7.22 -12.07 -22.08
CA GLN A 254 -8.35 -12.98 -22.16
C GLN A 254 -9.61 -12.45 -21.45
N ASP A 255 -9.67 -11.17 -21.07
CA ASP A 255 -10.81 -10.58 -20.35
C ASP A 255 -11.16 -11.36 -19.07
N LEU A 256 -10.16 -11.73 -18.27
CA LEU A 256 -10.35 -12.53 -17.05
C LEU A 256 -10.51 -11.68 -15.80
N THR A 257 -10.42 -10.34 -15.92
CA THR A 257 -10.65 -9.37 -14.84
C THR A 257 -11.84 -8.46 -15.17
N ALA A 258 -12.28 -7.66 -14.20
CA ALA A 258 -13.31 -6.64 -14.39
C ALA A 258 -12.74 -5.32 -14.99
N TYR A 259 -11.43 -5.23 -15.23
CA TYR A 259 -10.72 -4.00 -15.65
C TYR A 259 -10.96 -2.81 -14.72
N ALA A 260 -11.28 -3.07 -13.47
CA ALA A 260 -11.40 -2.08 -12.42
C ALA A 260 -10.03 -1.91 -11.74
N SER A 261 -9.29 -0.90 -12.14
CA SER A 261 -7.95 -0.65 -11.60
C SER A 261 -7.99 -0.43 -10.09
N GLN A 262 -7.01 -0.99 -9.38
CA GLN A 262 -6.89 -0.84 -7.93
C GLN A 262 -6.98 0.64 -7.53
N TRP A 263 -7.72 0.93 -6.46
CA TRP A 263 -8.00 2.27 -5.94
C TRP A 263 -8.91 3.16 -6.80
N ALA A 264 -9.42 2.67 -7.94
CA ALA A 264 -10.42 3.38 -8.73
C ALA A 264 -11.84 3.13 -8.21
N THR A 265 -12.78 3.99 -8.54
CA THR A 265 -14.20 3.90 -8.12
C THR A 265 -14.80 2.50 -8.33
N PRO A 266 -14.70 1.85 -9.53
CA PRO A 266 -15.29 0.52 -9.72
C PRO A 266 -14.62 -0.57 -8.89
N TRP A 267 -13.35 -0.41 -8.53
CA TRP A 267 -12.63 -1.35 -7.67
C TRP A 267 -13.28 -1.43 -6.28
N TYR A 268 -13.56 -0.28 -5.66
CA TYR A 268 -14.27 -0.22 -4.39
C TYR A 268 -15.72 -0.70 -4.52
N GLN A 269 -16.42 -0.30 -5.58
CA GLN A 269 -17.82 -0.69 -5.80
C GLN A 269 -17.97 -2.20 -5.97
N ALA A 270 -17.01 -2.88 -6.59
CA ALA A 270 -17.04 -4.32 -6.80
C ALA A 270 -16.96 -5.13 -5.49
N MET A 271 -16.56 -4.52 -4.38
CA MET A 271 -16.61 -5.15 -3.05
C MET A 271 -18.07 -5.28 -2.55
N SER A 272 -18.94 -4.33 -2.88
CA SER A 272 -20.34 -4.32 -2.42
C SER A 272 -21.33 -5.01 -3.36
N GLY A 273 -20.93 -5.33 -4.61
CA GLY A 273 -21.82 -5.96 -5.57
C GLY A 273 -21.35 -5.87 -7.02
N PRO A 274 -22.27 -6.08 -7.97
CA PRO A 274 -21.93 -6.05 -9.38
C PRO A 274 -21.42 -4.68 -9.86
N VAL A 275 -20.43 -4.70 -10.73
CA VAL A 275 -19.90 -3.50 -11.41
C VAL A 275 -20.02 -3.65 -12.92
N PRO A 276 -20.02 -2.53 -13.67
CA PRO A 276 -20.04 -2.58 -15.13
C PRO A 276 -18.90 -3.46 -15.67
N LEU A 277 -19.22 -4.29 -16.66
CA LEU A 277 -18.23 -5.11 -17.35
C LEU A 277 -17.42 -4.22 -18.31
N LEU A 278 -16.26 -3.79 -17.81
CA LEU A 278 -15.32 -3.03 -18.61
C LEU A 278 -14.51 -3.96 -19.54
N THR A 279 -13.80 -3.37 -20.49
CA THR A 279 -12.87 -4.03 -21.41
C THR A 279 -11.52 -3.33 -21.37
N ALA A 280 -10.52 -3.88 -22.05
CA ALA A 280 -9.21 -3.26 -22.20
C ALA A 280 -9.27 -1.84 -22.80
N GLU A 281 -10.28 -1.56 -23.66
CA GLU A 281 -10.46 -0.26 -24.30
C GLU A 281 -11.28 0.72 -23.46
N THR A 282 -12.10 0.20 -22.53
CA THR A 282 -13.00 1.02 -21.68
C THR A 282 -12.64 0.95 -20.20
N GLN A 283 -11.49 0.40 -19.87
CA GLN A 283 -11.03 0.27 -18.49
C GLN A 283 -10.99 1.62 -17.77
N TRP A 284 -11.54 1.62 -16.53
CA TRP A 284 -11.55 2.79 -15.70
C TRP A 284 -10.29 2.85 -14.83
N GLY A 285 -9.67 4.00 -14.73
CA GLY A 285 -8.51 4.21 -13.87
C GLY A 285 -7.18 4.25 -14.60
N THR A 286 -7.13 3.84 -15.88
CA THR A 286 -5.89 3.79 -16.66
C THR A 286 -5.98 4.56 -17.97
N THR A 287 -7.11 5.26 -18.20
CA THR A 287 -7.38 6.03 -19.41
C THR A 287 -7.55 7.51 -19.12
N GLU A 288 -7.77 8.32 -20.14
CA GLU A 288 -8.02 9.76 -20.03
C GLU A 288 -9.30 10.12 -19.26
N MET A 289 -10.20 9.15 -19.00
CA MET A 289 -11.35 9.36 -18.15
C MET A 289 -10.91 9.59 -16.71
N ASN A 290 -11.41 10.64 -16.07
CA ASN A 290 -11.09 10.93 -14.68
C ASN A 290 -11.69 9.89 -13.74
N ILE A 291 -10.84 9.11 -13.20
CA ILE A 291 -11.09 7.88 -12.48
C ILE A 291 -11.69 8.00 -11.10
N TRP A 292 -11.56 9.15 -10.47
CA TRP A 292 -11.99 9.36 -9.10
C TRP A 292 -13.39 10.01 -9.01
N ASP A 293 -14.01 10.30 -10.15
CA ASP A 293 -15.35 10.87 -10.20
C ASP A 293 -16.40 9.80 -10.46
N ALA A 294 -17.10 9.40 -9.39
CA ALA A 294 -18.16 8.38 -9.43
C ALA A 294 -19.32 8.77 -10.37
N THR A 295 -19.61 10.06 -10.53
CA THR A 295 -20.70 10.51 -11.43
C THR A 295 -20.33 10.34 -12.89
N SER A 296 -19.10 10.69 -13.26
CA SER A 296 -18.59 10.46 -14.61
C SER A 296 -18.52 8.99 -14.94
N PHE A 297 -18.08 8.15 -14.00
CA PHE A 297 -18.07 6.71 -14.15
C PHE A 297 -19.47 6.16 -14.38
N ALA A 298 -20.44 6.51 -13.53
CA ALA A 298 -21.84 6.05 -13.65
C ALA A 298 -22.47 6.46 -15.00
N ASN A 299 -22.20 7.68 -15.47
CA ASN A 299 -22.69 8.16 -16.77
C ASN A 299 -22.05 7.40 -17.95
N ALA A 300 -20.75 7.11 -17.86
CA ALA A 300 -20.01 6.42 -18.93
C ALA A 300 -20.39 4.95 -19.06
N THR A 301 -20.89 4.35 -17.98
CA THR A 301 -21.19 2.90 -17.90
C THR A 301 -22.71 2.59 -17.88
N ASP A 302 -23.56 3.60 -18.06
CA ASP A 302 -25.01 3.43 -18.07
C ASP A 302 -25.45 2.43 -19.16
N GLY A 303 -26.21 1.40 -18.75
CA GLY A 303 -26.70 0.36 -19.64
C GLY A 303 -25.70 -0.72 -20.04
N MET A 304 -24.48 -0.73 -19.48
CA MET A 304 -23.53 -1.83 -19.68
C MET A 304 -23.95 -3.08 -18.90
N ASP A 305 -23.58 -4.26 -19.41
CA ASP A 305 -23.65 -5.50 -18.64
C ASP A 305 -22.80 -5.40 -17.37
N THR A 306 -23.14 -6.17 -16.34
CA THR A 306 -22.41 -6.15 -15.06
C THR A 306 -21.80 -7.49 -14.74
N VAL A 307 -20.72 -7.45 -13.94
CA VAL A 307 -20.05 -8.64 -13.38
C VAL A 307 -19.84 -8.49 -11.89
N GLU A 308 -19.79 -9.62 -11.18
CA GLU A 308 -19.34 -9.69 -9.78
C GLU A 308 -17.87 -10.13 -9.72
N VAL A 309 -17.10 -9.51 -8.83
CA VAL A 309 -15.71 -9.86 -8.55
C VAL A 309 -15.66 -10.86 -7.40
N MET A 310 -14.90 -11.95 -7.59
CA MET A 310 -14.80 -13.00 -6.59
C MET A 310 -13.73 -12.74 -5.55
N ALA A 311 -12.59 -12.16 -5.92
CA ALA A 311 -11.43 -12.09 -5.01
C ALA A 311 -10.58 -10.82 -5.18
N TYR A 312 -9.87 -10.49 -4.09
CA TYR A 312 -8.90 -9.40 -3.97
C TYR A 312 -7.66 -9.91 -3.27
N GLY A 313 -6.48 -9.55 -3.75
CA GLY A 313 -5.22 -9.81 -3.07
C GLY A 313 -4.78 -8.56 -2.31
N LEU A 314 -4.87 -8.57 -0.99
CA LEU A 314 -4.54 -7.42 -0.15
C LEU A 314 -3.75 -7.86 1.08
N PRO A 315 -2.87 -7.00 1.61
CA PRO A 315 -2.31 -7.20 2.94
C PRO A 315 -3.36 -7.14 4.06
N ALA A 316 -2.97 -7.44 5.28
CA ALA A 316 -3.86 -7.51 6.43
C ALA A 316 -4.66 -6.21 6.66
N TRP A 317 -4.07 -5.03 6.41
CA TRP A 317 -4.80 -3.75 6.45
C TRP A 317 -5.95 -3.65 5.44
N GLY A 318 -5.99 -4.51 4.44
CA GLY A 318 -7.13 -4.63 3.51
C GLY A 318 -8.46 -4.88 4.22
N VAL A 319 -8.44 -5.39 5.45
CA VAL A 319 -9.63 -5.53 6.29
C VAL A 319 -10.34 -4.20 6.53
N LEU A 320 -9.61 -3.09 6.68
CA LEU A 320 -10.17 -1.75 6.83
C LEU A 320 -10.86 -1.31 5.53
N THR A 321 -10.19 -1.50 4.40
CA THR A 321 -10.75 -1.20 3.07
C THR A 321 -12.02 -2.01 2.80
N MET A 322 -12.00 -3.31 3.11
CA MET A 322 -13.16 -4.17 2.94
C MET A 322 -14.31 -3.74 3.87
N ARG A 323 -14.04 -3.52 5.17
CA ARG A 323 -15.02 -3.06 6.15
C ARG A 323 -15.82 -1.86 5.64
N ASP A 324 -15.14 -0.89 5.08
CA ASP A 324 -15.74 0.37 4.64
C ASP A 324 -16.47 0.26 3.29
N ASN A 325 -16.24 -0.81 2.51
CA ASN A 325 -16.74 -0.93 1.14
C ASN A 325 -17.59 -2.18 0.83
N VAL A 326 -17.66 -3.19 1.71
CA VAL A 326 -18.40 -4.44 1.40
C VAL A 326 -19.93 -4.29 1.37
N GLY A 327 -20.50 -3.29 2.05
CA GLY A 327 -21.94 -3.02 2.01
C GLY A 327 -22.80 -4.28 2.24
N ASP A 328 -23.71 -4.59 1.31
CA ASP A 328 -24.63 -5.73 1.37
C ASP A 328 -23.96 -7.12 1.22
N THR A 329 -22.65 -7.14 0.94
CA THR A 329 -21.86 -8.39 0.90
C THR A 329 -21.18 -8.72 2.22
N SER A 330 -21.35 -7.89 3.26
CA SER A 330 -20.85 -8.17 4.61
C SER A 330 -21.30 -9.56 5.09
N GLY A 331 -20.41 -10.29 5.75
CA GLY A 331 -20.64 -11.68 6.17
C GLY A 331 -20.47 -12.75 5.07
N LYS A 332 -20.26 -12.33 3.81
CA LYS A 332 -20.05 -13.24 2.67
C LYS A 332 -18.58 -13.33 2.24
N TRP A 333 -17.67 -12.75 2.98
CA TRP A 333 -16.25 -12.77 2.67
C TRP A 333 -15.51 -13.82 3.49
N GLY A 334 -14.38 -14.23 3.01
CA GLY A 334 -13.39 -15.05 3.70
C GLY A 334 -12.00 -14.63 3.27
N VAL A 335 -10.98 -15.10 3.99
CA VAL A 335 -9.57 -14.86 3.65
C VAL A 335 -8.84 -16.19 3.56
N CYS A 336 -8.02 -16.37 2.54
CA CYS A 336 -7.20 -17.56 2.37
C CYS A 336 -5.79 -17.21 1.91
N SER A 337 -4.89 -18.21 1.92
CA SER A 337 -3.52 -18.05 1.45
C SER A 337 -3.47 -17.80 -0.05
N GLY A 338 -2.51 -16.96 -0.48
CA GLY A 338 -2.15 -16.75 -1.88
C GLY A 338 -1.07 -17.72 -2.36
N PRO A 339 -0.51 -17.50 -3.57
CA PRO A 339 0.48 -18.40 -4.19
C PRO A 339 1.84 -18.40 -3.50
N SER A 340 2.10 -17.45 -2.62
CA SER A 340 3.31 -17.35 -1.81
C SER A 340 3.05 -16.54 -0.54
N TYR A 341 4.06 -16.47 0.33
CA TYR A 341 4.04 -15.53 1.45
C TYR A 341 4.50 -14.16 0.97
N GLY A 342 3.63 -13.15 1.08
CA GLY A 342 3.92 -11.78 0.72
C GLY A 342 3.46 -10.82 1.81
N PHE A 343 3.89 -9.59 1.71
CA PHE A 343 3.44 -8.50 2.57
C PHE A 343 3.49 -7.18 1.79
N GLY A 344 2.87 -6.14 2.32
CA GLY A 344 2.92 -4.85 1.65
C GLY A 344 2.37 -3.70 2.48
N GLY A 345 2.96 -2.52 2.28
CA GLY A 345 2.66 -1.35 3.09
C GLY A 345 3.03 -1.55 4.55
N GLY A 346 2.36 -0.82 5.43
CA GLY A 346 2.61 -0.80 6.86
C GLY A 346 3.31 0.48 7.31
N THR A 347 3.25 0.74 8.60
CA THR A 347 3.74 1.99 9.17
C THR A 347 4.80 1.71 10.22
N TRP A 348 6.06 1.88 9.85
CA TRP A 348 7.18 1.87 10.79
C TRP A 348 7.42 3.28 11.31
N ILE A 349 7.36 3.41 12.61
CA ILE A 349 7.46 4.69 13.35
C ILE A 349 8.85 4.82 13.90
N GLY A 350 9.52 5.93 13.64
CA GLY A 350 10.83 6.23 14.21
C GLY A 350 10.96 7.68 14.65
N ILE A 351 11.98 7.93 15.45
CA ILE A 351 12.29 9.25 15.97
C ILE A 351 13.19 9.97 14.97
N SER A 352 12.85 11.21 14.61
CA SER A 352 13.72 12.05 13.79
C SER A 352 15.07 12.29 14.49
N SER A 353 16.18 12.07 13.77
CA SER A 353 17.51 12.28 14.32
C SER A 353 17.77 13.72 14.79
N LEU A 354 17.05 14.71 14.22
CA LEU A 354 17.13 16.12 14.57
C LEU A 354 16.11 16.58 15.62
N SER A 355 15.19 15.69 16.07
CA SER A 355 14.21 16.04 17.09
C SER A 355 14.88 16.53 18.39
N GLU A 356 14.35 17.60 18.95
CA GLU A 356 14.70 18.09 20.29
C GLU A 356 13.80 17.53 21.40
N ARG A 357 12.79 16.68 21.03
CA ARG A 357 11.78 16.11 21.93
C ARG A 357 11.84 14.58 21.97
N LYS A 358 13.05 14.02 21.89
CA LYS A 358 13.30 12.58 21.75
C LYS A 358 12.67 11.73 22.84
N ASP A 359 12.64 12.21 24.08
CA ASP A 359 12.04 11.47 25.22
C ASP A 359 10.52 11.33 25.03
N THR A 360 9.84 12.42 24.66
CA THR A 360 8.39 12.40 24.36
C THR A 360 8.08 11.59 23.11
N ALA A 361 8.93 11.69 22.09
CA ALA A 361 8.81 10.91 20.85
C ALA A 361 8.94 9.40 21.13
N TRP A 362 9.89 9.01 21.99
CA TRP A 362 10.04 7.61 22.40
C TRP A 362 8.85 7.10 23.21
N ASP A 363 8.31 7.93 24.09
CA ASP A 363 7.12 7.56 24.86
C ASP A 363 5.89 7.35 23.95
N PHE A 364 5.66 8.25 23.01
CA PHE A 364 4.62 8.11 21.99
C PHE A 364 4.84 6.88 21.08
N LEU A 365 6.08 6.62 20.66
CA LEU A 365 6.40 5.44 19.84
C LEU A 365 6.09 4.16 20.61
N LYS A 366 6.52 4.04 21.89
CA LYS A 366 6.20 2.88 22.73
C LYS A 366 4.69 2.69 22.91
N PHE A 367 3.97 3.78 23.14
CA PHE A 367 2.51 3.75 23.24
C PHE A 367 1.88 3.15 21.99
N CYS A 368 2.33 3.56 20.80
CA CYS A 368 1.78 3.04 19.54
C CYS A 368 2.15 1.58 19.26
N THR A 369 3.34 1.11 19.69
CA THR A 369 3.93 -0.13 19.15
C THR A 369 4.18 -1.22 20.17
N LEU A 370 4.36 -0.89 21.46
CA LEU A 370 4.82 -1.80 22.51
C LEU A 370 3.87 -1.90 23.71
N ASP A 371 2.83 -1.09 23.75
CA ASP A 371 1.86 -1.09 24.85
C ASP A 371 0.71 -2.06 24.54
N GLU A 372 0.55 -3.08 25.40
CA GLU A 372 -0.47 -4.12 25.20
C GLU A 372 -1.91 -3.57 25.30
N GLU A 373 -2.17 -2.61 26.17
CA GLU A 373 -3.52 -2.03 26.31
C GLU A 373 -3.87 -1.22 25.05
N THR A 374 -2.90 -0.54 24.47
CA THR A 374 -3.05 0.18 23.20
C THR A 374 -3.24 -0.77 22.03
N ALA A 375 -2.52 -1.89 22.00
CA ALA A 375 -2.71 -2.92 20.96
C ALA A 375 -4.11 -3.55 21.04
N ASP A 376 -4.58 -3.92 22.22
CA ASP A 376 -5.95 -4.43 22.43
C ASP A 376 -7.01 -3.39 22.00
N TRP A 377 -6.80 -2.14 22.38
CA TRP A 377 -7.69 -1.04 21.98
C TRP A 377 -7.72 -0.86 20.46
N TRP A 378 -6.54 -0.94 19.77
CA TRP A 378 -6.50 -0.83 18.31
C TRP A 378 -7.24 -1.96 17.63
N ILE A 379 -7.07 -3.19 18.08
CA ILE A 379 -7.83 -4.36 17.61
C ILE A 379 -9.34 -4.12 17.70
N GLU A 380 -9.81 -3.57 18.82
CA GLU A 380 -11.24 -3.30 19.05
C GLU A 380 -11.77 -2.19 18.13
N VAL A 381 -11.07 -1.05 18.06
CA VAL A 381 -11.57 0.13 17.31
C VAL A 381 -11.41 -0.02 15.81
N SER A 382 -10.39 -0.71 15.35
CA SER A 382 -10.16 -0.98 13.93
C SER A 382 -11.09 -2.07 13.37
N GLN A 383 -11.64 -2.93 14.24
CA GLN A 383 -12.51 -4.05 13.88
C GLN A 383 -11.85 -5.07 12.94
N GLY A 384 -10.58 -5.35 13.16
CA GLY A 384 -9.90 -6.43 12.46
C GLY A 384 -8.54 -6.10 11.87
N ASP A 385 -8.04 -4.86 11.97
CA ASP A 385 -6.64 -4.58 11.65
C ASP A 385 -5.72 -5.32 12.61
N THR A 386 -4.51 -5.59 12.15
CA THR A 386 -3.53 -6.34 12.93
C THR A 386 -2.71 -5.42 13.84
N VAL A 387 -1.99 -6.05 14.74
CA VAL A 387 -0.94 -5.42 15.54
C VAL A 387 0.37 -6.17 15.36
N SER A 388 1.49 -5.59 15.80
CA SER A 388 2.80 -6.23 15.71
C SER A 388 3.19 -7.02 16.97
N LEU A 389 2.52 -6.77 18.11
CA LEU A 389 2.74 -7.47 19.36
C LEU A 389 2.21 -8.92 19.28
N LYS A 390 3.10 -9.91 19.45
CA LYS A 390 2.76 -11.34 19.45
C LYS A 390 1.71 -11.68 20.50
N SER A 391 1.88 -11.15 21.72
CA SER A 391 0.96 -11.42 22.85
C SER A 391 -0.47 -10.99 22.56
N ALA A 392 -0.66 -9.83 21.93
CA ALA A 392 -1.98 -9.34 21.56
C ALA A 392 -2.60 -10.17 20.42
N LEU A 393 -1.82 -10.51 19.37
CA LEU A 393 -2.31 -11.39 18.30
C LEU A 393 -2.71 -12.77 18.80
N GLU A 394 -1.93 -13.37 19.71
CA GLU A 394 -2.23 -14.66 20.34
C GLU A 394 -3.49 -14.58 21.22
N LYS A 395 -3.64 -13.51 22.00
CA LYS A 395 -4.80 -13.27 22.83
C LYS A 395 -6.10 -13.18 22.03
N HIS A 396 -6.04 -12.54 20.85
CA HIS A 396 -7.18 -12.34 19.95
C HIS A 396 -7.29 -13.41 18.86
N ALA A 397 -6.44 -14.46 18.88
CA ALA A 397 -6.39 -15.50 17.85
C ALA A 397 -7.73 -16.21 17.60
N ASP A 398 -8.58 -16.28 18.62
CA ASP A 398 -9.90 -16.94 18.55
C ASP A 398 -11.06 -15.97 18.27
N ASP A 399 -10.80 -14.69 18.12
CA ASP A 399 -11.83 -13.68 17.87
C ASP A 399 -12.41 -13.84 16.46
N ALA A 400 -13.74 -13.94 16.40
CA ALA A 400 -14.46 -14.09 15.15
C ALA A 400 -14.74 -12.72 14.53
N ASN A 401 -14.55 -12.59 13.22
CA ASN A 401 -14.86 -11.38 12.49
C ASN A 401 -16.13 -11.56 11.64
N GLU A 402 -17.17 -10.78 11.95
CA GLU A 402 -18.50 -10.90 11.34
C GLU A 402 -18.51 -10.58 9.84
N ILE A 403 -17.65 -9.67 9.36
CA ILE A 403 -17.51 -9.32 7.94
C ILE A 403 -17.06 -10.54 7.13
N TYR A 404 -16.25 -11.40 7.77
CA TYR A 404 -15.67 -12.59 7.17
C TYR A 404 -16.37 -13.89 7.64
N GLY A 405 -17.68 -13.79 7.95
CA GLY A 405 -18.50 -14.95 8.28
C GLY A 405 -18.08 -15.68 9.55
N GLY A 406 -17.45 -14.97 10.49
CA GLY A 406 -16.98 -15.52 11.76
C GLY A 406 -15.58 -16.12 11.68
N GLU A 407 -14.80 -15.80 10.66
CA GLU A 407 -13.41 -16.28 10.51
C GLU A 407 -12.48 -15.66 11.54
N LYS A 408 -11.49 -16.45 11.99
CA LYS A 408 -10.49 -16.07 12.99
C LYS A 408 -9.26 -15.46 12.30
N LEU A 409 -9.30 -14.17 11.99
CA LEU A 409 -8.32 -13.52 11.13
C LEU A 409 -6.94 -13.40 11.78
N TYR A 410 -6.83 -13.15 13.11
CA TYR A 410 -5.54 -12.94 13.77
C TYR A 410 -4.67 -14.18 13.74
N ALA A 411 -5.25 -15.36 13.96
CA ALA A 411 -4.55 -16.64 13.81
C ALA A 411 -4.06 -16.86 12.38
N PHE A 412 -4.86 -16.50 11.38
CA PHE A 412 -4.48 -16.58 9.98
C PHE A 412 -3.31 -15.63 9.67
N TRP A 413 -3.40 -14.36 10.07
CA TRP A 413 -2.35 -13.37 9.80
C TRP A 413 -1.03 -13.70 10.47
N LEU A 414 -1.06 -14.18 11.73
CA LEU A 414 0.15 -14.61 12.43
C LEU A 414 0.83 -15.76 11.67
N LYS A 415 0.07 -16.76 11.23
CA LYS A 415 0.58 -17.87 10.41
C LYS A 415 1.16 -17.39 9.06
N GLN A 416 0.53 -16.42 8.39
CA GLN A 416 1.07 -15.86 7.15
C GLN A 416 2.39 -15.11 7.41
N ALA A 417 2.45 -14.36 8.50
CA ALA A 417 3.63 -13.59 8.89
C ALA A 417 4.87 -14.48 9.17
N GLU A 418 4.68 -15.68 9.74
CA GLU A 418 5.75 -16.65 9.96
C GLU A 418 6.45 -17.11 8.66
N GLY A 419 5.75 -17.05 7.53
CA GLY A 419 6.29 -17.44 6.22
C GLY A 419 7.03 -16.33 5.48
N ILE A 420 7.02 -15.09 5.98
CA ILE A 420 7.67 -13.96 5.34
C ILE A 420 9.18 -13.99 5.62
N ASP A 421 9.97 -13.97 4.56
CA ASP A 421 11.43 -13.85 4.61
C ASP A 421 11.85 -12.45 4.19
N TYR A 422 12.04 -11.57 5.17
CA TYR A 422 12.43 -10.18 4.92
C TYR A 422 13.88 -10.01 4.45
N SER A 423 14.73 -11.02 4.63
CA SER A 423 16.13 -10.97 4.13
C SER A 423 16.22 -10.77 2.62
N LYS A 424 15.11 -10.95 1.90
CA LYS A 424 14.99 -10.76 0.45
C LYS A 424 14.70 -9.32 0.04
N VAL A 425 14.35 -8.44 0.98
CA VAL A 425 14.04 -7.03 0.69
C VAL A 425 15.31 -6.20 0.74
N THR A 426 15.50 -5.36 -0.28
CA THR A 426 16.68 -4.50 -0.44
C THR A 426 16.29 -3.08 -0.84
N GLY A 427 17.20 -2.10 -0.72
CA GLY A 427 17.00 -0.73 -1.19
C GLY A 427 16.77 -0.61 -2.72
N TYR A 428 17.08 -1.65 -3.48
CA TYR A 428 16.85 -1.69 -4.94
C TYR A 428 15.40 -2.01 -5.30
N ASP A 429 14.62 -2.60 -4.38
CA ASP A 429 13.35 -3.28 -4.69
C ASP A 429 12.31 -2.35 -5.31
N LYS A 430 12.22 -1.11 -4.82
CA LYS A 430 11.25 -0.15 -5.34
C LYS A 430 11.51 0.18 -6.82
N ALA A 431 12.71 0.65 -7.16
CA ALA A 431 13.01 1.10 -8.51
C ALA A 431 13.03 -0.07 -9.51
N ILE A 432 13.61 -1.22 -9.13
CA ILE A 432 13.62 -2.41 -9.99
C ILE A 432 12.21 -2.99 -10.14
N GLY A 433 11.40 -2.99 -9.07
CA GLY A 433 10.01 -3.42 -9.11
C GLY A 433 9.14 -2.53 -10.00
N ASP A 434 9.31 -1.21 -9.93
CA ASP A 434 8.62 -0.25 -10.79
C ASP A 434 8.98 -0.48 -12.28
N ALA A 435 10.28 -0.65 -12.59
CA ALA A 435 10.74 -0.95 -13.95
C ALA A 435 10.17 -2.29 -14.47
N TRP A 436 10.08 -3.32 -13.62
CA TRP A 436 9.44 -4.59 -13.95
C TRP A 436 7.94 -4.44 -14.19
N GLY A 437 7.23 -3.66 -13.38
CA GLY A 437 5.82 -3.32 -13.57
C GLY A 437 5.56 -2.61 -14.89
N ASN A 438 6.44 -1.70 -15.29
CA ASN A 438 6.40 -1.02 -16.59
C ASN A 438 6.57 -2.02 -17.75
N ALA A 439 7.50 -2.97 -17.62
CA ALA A 439 7.69 -4.03 -18.61
C ALA A 439 6.44 -4.91 -18.74
N ILE A 440 5.83 -5.34 -17.63
CA ILE A 440 4.55 -6.08 -17.63
C ILE A 440 3.48 -5.28 -18.36
N SER A 441 3.34 -3.99 -18.04
CA SER A 441 2.33 -3.11 -18.66
C SER A 441 2.51 -3.01 -20.18
N ALA A 442 3.74 -2.85 -20.65
CA ALA A 442 4.03 -2.76 -22.07
C ALA A 442 3.71 -4.07 -22.83
N VAL A 443 3.92 -5.23 -22.20
CA VAL A 443 3.58 -6.53 -22.82
C VAL A 443 2.06 -6.75 -22.84
N LYS A 444 1.38 -6.54 -21.71
CA LYS A 444 -0.07 -6.80 -21.63
C LYS A 444 -0.89 -5.94 -22.57
N THR A 445 -0.47 -4.68 -22.79
CA THR A 445 -1.14 -3.76 -23.73
C THR A 445 -0.73 -3.97 -25.20
N GLY A 446 0.25 -4.83 -25.45
CA GLY A 446 0.78 -5.07 -26.81
C GLY A 446 1.63 -3.92 -27.36
N GLU A 447 2.09 -3.00 -26.50
CA GLU A 447 3.02 -1.92 -26.88
C GLU A 447 4.38 -2.47 -27.28
N LYS A 448 4.87 -3.49 -26.55
CA LYS A 448 6.13 -4.19 -26.82
C LYS A 448 5.94 -5.70 -26.86
N SER A 449 6.83 -6.40 -27.59
CA SER A 449 6.98 -7.84 -27.41
C SER A 449 7.52 -8.15 -26.01
N LYS A 450 7.33 -9.37 -25.51
CA LYS A 450 7.87 -9.78 -24.20
C LYS A 450 9.39 -9.64 -24.17
N GLU A 451 10.06 -10.04 -25.27
CA GLU A 451 11.50 -9.94 -25.43
C GLU A 451 11.99 -8.49 -25.39
N ASP A 452 11.32 -7.58 -26.13
CA ASP A 452 11.70 -6.16 -26.15
C ASP A 452 11.43 -5.46 -24.82
N ALA A 453 10.36 -5.84 -24.11
CA ALA A 453 10.04 -5.30 -22.80
C ALA A 453 11.07 -5.72 -21.75
N ILE A 454 11.46 -7.00 -21.74
CA ILE A 454 12.49 -7.53 -20.84
C ILE A 454 13.86 -6.91 -21.14
N ALA A 455 14.22 -6.76 -22.43
CA ALA A 455 15.47 -6.09 -22.83
C ALA A 455 15.48 -4.63 -22.34
N GLY A 456 14.37 -3.91 -22.49
CA GLY A 456 14.22 -2.54 -21.97
C GLY A 456 14.32 -2.45 -20.46
N PHE A 457 13.76 -3.41 -19.72
CA PHE A 457 13.91 -3.52 -18.28
C PHE A 457 15.39 -3.67 -17.85
N TYR A 458 16.14 -4.56 -18.51
CA TYR A 458 17.57 -4.71 -18.24
C TYR A 458 18.37 -3.43 -18.54
N ASP A 459 18.03 -2.72 -19.64
CA ASP A 459 18.68 -1.46 -19.98
C ASP A 459 18.37 -0.36 -18.93
N GLU A 460 17.16 -0.30 -18.42
CA GLU A 460 16.74 0.65 -17.38
C GLU A 460 17.45 0.38 -16.05
N VAL A 461 17.51 -0.88 -15.61
CA VAL A 461 18.24 -1.25 -14.38
C VAL A 461 19.74 -0.95 -14.52
N ALA A 462 20.37 -1.27 -15.66
CA ALA A 462 21.78 -0.97 -15.91
C ALA A 462 22.08 0.54 -15.90
N ALA A 463 21.14 1.35 -16.35
CA ALA A 463 21.29 2.81 -16.35
C ALA A 463 21.12 3.41 -14.97
N THR A 464 20.20 2.84 -14.15
CA THR A 464 19.91 3.32 -12.79
C THR A 464 20.96 2.86 -11.79
N TYR A 465 21.43 1.62 -11.91
CA TYR A 465 22.37 0.96 -11.00
C TYR A 465 23.55 0.35 -11.77
N PRO A 466 24.50 1.17 -12.20
CA PRO A 466 25.65 0.70 -13.01
C PRO A 466 26.58 -0.26 -12.26
N GLU A 467 26.47 -0.34 -10.92
CA GLU A 467 27.21 -1.27 -10.08
C GLU A 467 26.64 -2.69 -10.08
N ILE A 468 25.39 -2.90 -10.53
CA ILE A 468 24.76 -4.22 -10.56
C ILE A 468 25.17 -4.96 -11.82
N GLU A 469 25.71 -6.16 -11.67
CA GLU A 469 26.02 -7.06 -12.80
C GLU A 469 24.71 -7.64 -13.37
N ILE A 470 24.54 -7.54 -14.69
CA ILE A 470 23.35 -8.04 -15.40
C ILE A 470 23.74 -9.11 -16.41
N ASP A 471 23.35 -10.35 -16.14
CA ASP A 471 23.44 -11.47 -17.09
C ASP A 471 22.20 -11.45 -18.00
N ARG A 472 22.38 -11.17 -19.31
CA ARG A 472 21.29 -11.03 -20.32
C ARG A 472 21.02 -12.32 -21.05
#